data_60359f2cba6d598069c185ed01051f4e
#
_entry.id   60359f2cba6d598069c185ed01051f4e
#
_cell.length_a   1.000
_cell.length_b   1.000
_cell.length_c   1.000
_cell.angle_alpha   90.00
_cell.angle_beta   90.00
_cell.angle_gamma   90.00
#
_symmetry.space_group_name_H-M   'P 1'
#
loop_
_entity.id
_entity.type
_entity.pdbx_description
1 polymer ?
#
loop_
_entity_poly.entity_id
_entity_poly.type
_entity_poly.pdbx_seq_one_letter_code
_entity_poly.pdbx_strand_id
1 'polypeptide(L)'
;MSTQTVDVVRSVYANFAKGEIEAVLAVLAPALEWVESPHDFLPHRGTHRTPAAVAGKVFGMVMATFDEFAVVPELFHDAGDTVVVEGRSVGTTKQGRRLDAAACWVWTVRDGLVVANHNYHDTDAWRTALLG
;
A
#
# COMPACT_ATOMS: atom_id res chain seq x y z
N MET A 1 -17.50 11.20 -8.77
CA MET A 1 -16.67 11.97 -9.68
C MET A 1 -15.24 11.47 -9.63
N SER A 2 -14.62 11.33 -10.78
CA SER A 2 -13.26 10.80 -10.91
C SER A 2 -12.21 11.65 -10.17
N THR A 3 -12.32 12.99 -10.24
CA THR A 3 -11.41 13.89 -9.52
C THR A 3 -11.44 13.64 -8.02
N GLN A 4 -12.62 13.41 -7.45
CA GLN A 4 -12.77 13.12 -6.03
C GLN A 4 -12.09 11.80 -5.66
N THR A 5 -12.20 10.78 -6.51
CA THR A 5 -11.54 9.49 -6.29
C THR A 5 -10.02 9.67 -6.29
N VAL A 6 -9.47 10.38 -7.26
CA VAL A 6 -8.03 10.68 -7.33
C VAL A 6 -7.59 11.43 -6.08
N ASP A 7 -8.36 12.41 -5.62
CA ASP A 7 -8.02 13.21 -4.44
C ASP A 7 -7.96 12.36 -3.18
N VAL A 8 -8.90 11.43 -2.99
CA VAL A 8 -8.87 10.50 -1.86
C VAL A 8 -7.60 9.65 -1.89
N VAL A 9 -7.26 9.09 -3.06
CA VAL A 9 -6.07 8.26 -3.21
C VAL A 9 -4.80 9.07 -2.98
N ARG A 10 -4.71 10.28 -3.52
CA ARG A 10 -3.55 11.17 -3.27
C ARG A 10 -3.39 11.47 -1.79
N SER A 11 -4.51 11.67 -1.07
CA SER A 11 -4.45 11.95 0.38
C SER A 11 -3.90 10.76 1.16
N VAL A 12 -4.20 9.53 0.74
CA VAL A 12 -3.65 8.32 1.38
C VAL A 12 -2.13 8.33 1.29
N TYR A 13 -1.58 8.55 0.11
CA TYR A 13 -0.12 8.59 -0.07
C TYR A 13 0.52 9.75 0.70
N ALA A 14 -0.08 10.93 0.67
CA ALA A 14 0.44 12.10 1.37
C ALA A 14 0.47 11.87 2.88
N ASN A 15 -0.60 11.32 3.45
CA ASN A 15 -0.68 11.04 4.88
C ASN A 15 0.27 9.91 5.29
N PHE A 16 0.38 8.87 4.46
CA PHE A 16 1.31 7.78 4.73
C PHE A 16 2.76 8.30 4.77
N ALA A 17 3.14 9.16 3.82
CA ALA A 17 4.48 9.75 3.77
C ALA A 17 4.81 10.58 5.01
N LYS A 18 3.80 11.20 5.64
CA LYS A 18 3.96 11.98 6.87
C LYS A 18 3.90 11.13 8.13
N GLY A 19 3.63 9.82 8.01
CA GLY A 19 3.42 8.95 9.16
C GLY A 19 2.08 9.14 9.86
N GLU A 20 1.13 9.81 9.21
CA GLU A 20 -0.20 10.08 9.75
C GLU A 20 -1.13 8.90 9.48
N ILE A 21 -0.86 7.78 10.14
CA ILE A 21 -1.55 6.50 9.91
C ILE A 21 -3.04 6.59 10.25
N GLU A 22 -3.39 7.30 11.33
CA GLU A 22 -4.81 7.47 11.70
C GLU A 22 -5.62 8.12 10.57
N ALA A 23 -5.03 9.10 9.88
CA ALA A 23 -5.68 9.76 8.75
C ALA A 23 -5.84 8.80 7.56
N VAL A 24 -4.87 7.90 7.35
CA VAL A 24 -4.99 6.86 6.31
C VAL A 24 -6.14 5.91 6.65
N LEU A 25 -6.18 5.42 7.88
CA LEU A 25 -7.21 4.47 8.30
C LEU A 25 -8.61 5.09 8.26
N ALA A 26 -8.71 6.39 8.49
CA ALA A 26 -10.01 7.09 8.52
C ALA A 26 -10.71 7.10 7.16
N VAL A 27 -9.98 6.94 6.05
CA VAL A 27 -10.57 6.89 4.70
C VAL A 27 -10.74 5.46 4.18
N LEU A 28 -10.45 4.45 4.99
CA LEU A 28 -10.70 3.05 4.63
C LEU A 28 -12.11 2.66 5.07
N ALA A 29 -12.86 1.98 4.21
CA ALA A 29 -14.19 1.49 4.56
C ALA A 29 -14.09 0.45 5.68
N PRO A 30 -15.11 0.35 6.56
CA PRO A 30 -15.11 -0.66 7.63
C PRO A 30 -14.98 -2.10 7.13
N ALA A 31 -15.56 -2.37 5.96
CA ALA A 31 -15.39 -3.63 5.25
C ALA A 31 -14.74 -3.31 3.92
N LEU A 32 -13.47 -3.69 3.76
CA LEU A 32 -12.73 -3.42 2.53
C LEU A 32 -12.01 -4.69 2.08
N GLU A 33 -11.43 -4.61 0.89
CA GLU A 33 -10.61 -5.69 0.36
C GLU A 33 -9.22 -5.13 0.06
N TRP A 34 -8.29 -5.36 0.99
CA TRP A 34 -6.88 -4.97 0.81
C TRP A 34 -6.11 -6.24 0.48
N VAL A 35 -5.66 -6.35 -0.77
CA VAL A 35 -5.03 -7.57 -1.28
C VAL A 35 -3.55 -7.35 -1.49
N GLU A 36 -2.75 -8.15 -0.78
CA GLU A 36 -1.31 -8.25 -0.98
C GLU A 36 -1.00 -9.61 -1.57
N SER A 37 0.15 -9.73 -2.22
CA SER A 37 0.59 -11.00 -2.78
C SER A 37 0.61 -12.10 -1.71
N PRO A 38 0.18 -13.33 -2.02
CA PRO A 38 0.11 -14.42 -1.03
C PRO A 38 1.44 -15.13 -0.80
N HIS A 39 2.56 -14.64 -1.36
CA HIS A 39 3.86 -15.27 -1.19
C HIS A 39 4.24 -15.36 0.29
N ASP A 40 4.66 -16.52 0.75
CA ASP A 40 4.92 -16.76 2.17
C ASP A 40 6.12 -16.01 2.72
N PHE A 41 7.03 -15.50 1.88
CA PHE A 41 8.13 -14.65 2.35
C PHE A 41 7.68 -13.22 2.68
N LEU A 42 6.50 -12.79 2.23
CA LEU A 42 6.00 -11.44 2.51
C LEU A 42 5.36 -11.39 3.90
N PRO A 43 5.85 -10.52 4.81
CA PRO A 43 5.28 -10.45 6.16
C PRO A 43 3.84 -9.92 6.19
N HIS A 44 3.44 -9.15 5.17
CA HIS A 44 2.12 -8.51 5.07
C HIS A 44 1.21 -9.17 4.04
N ARG A 45 1.49 -10.43 3.69
CA ARG A 45 0.78 -11.17 2.63
C ARG A 45 -0.69 -11.37 2.90
N GLY A 46 -1.43 -11.61 1.83
CA GLY A 46 -2.81 -12.07 1.88
C GLY A 46 -3.83 -10.95 1.81
N THR A 47 -5.08 -11.27 2.07
CA THR A 47 -6.20 -10.33 2.00
C THR A 47 -6.60 -9.89 3.40
N HIS A 48 -6.72 -8.58 3.59
CA HIS A 48 -7.07 -7.95 4.87
C HIS A 48 -8.38 -7.18 4.66
N ARG A 49 -9.35 -7.36 5.55
CA ARG A 49 -10.72 -6.92 5.28
C ARG A 49 -11.23 -5.82 6.22
N THR A 50 -10.41 -5.36 7.15
CA THR A 50 -10.77 -4.27 8.06
C THR A 50 -9.63 -3.27 8.18
N PRO A 51 -9.91 -2.00 8.50
CA PRO A 51 -8.85 -1.03 8.78
C PRO A 51 -7.88 -1.49 9.87
N ALA A 52 -8.40 -2.13 10.93
CA ALA A 52 -7.55 -2.65 12.00
C ALA A 52 -6.59 -3.74 11.50
N ALA A 53 -7.06 -4.63 10.62
CA ALA A 53 -6.21 -5.65 10.02
C ALA A 53 -5.13 -5.02 9.12
N VAL A 54 -5.47 -4.00 8.34
CA VAL A 54 -4.49 -3.27 7.53
C VAL A 54 -3.44 -2.61 8.41
N ALA A 55 -3.86 -1.94 9.49
CA ALA A 55 -2.92 -1.29 10.41
C ALA A 55 -1.93 -2.29 11.03
N GLY A 56 -2.42 -3.42 11.54
CA GLY A 56 -1.57 -4.38 12.23
C GLY A 56 -0.83 -5.34 11.32
N LYS A 57 -1.51 -5.87 10.30
CA LYS A 57 -0.97 -6.95 9.46
C LYS A 57 -0.29 -6.46 8.18
N VAL A 58 -0.53 -5.22 7.77
CA VAL A 58 0.18 -4.61 6.64
C VAL A 58 1.18 -3.59 7.15
N PHE A 59 0.71 -2.46 7.65
CA PHE A 59 1.61 -1.36 8.05
C PHE A 59 2.53 -1.78 9.21
N GLY A 60 1.96 -2.43 10.23
CA GLY A 60 2.74 -2.88 11.38
C GLY A 60 3.81 -3.90 11.00
N MET A 61 3.49 -4.83 10.10
CA MET A 61 4.45 -5.85 9.66
C MET A 61 5.56 -5.27 8.78
N VAL A 62 5.23 -4.31 7.92
CA VAL A 62 6.24 -3.61 7.11
C VAL A 62 7.17 -2.81 8.01
N MET A 63 6.63 -2.07 8.98
CA MET A 63 7.44 -1.29 9.91
C MET A 63 8.32 -2.17 10.79
N ALA A 64 7.88 -3.38 11.13
CA ALA A 64 8.68 -4.33 11.90
C ALA A 64 9.82 -4.94 11.06
N THR A 65 9.71 -4.90 9.74
CA THR A 65 10.68 -5.53 8.83
C THR A 65 11.73 -4.56 8.32
N PHE A 66 11.39 -3.27 8.20
CA PHE A 66 12.23 -2.25 7.60
C PHE A 66 12.66 -1.20 8.61
N ASP A 67 13.90 -0.72 8.51
CA ASP A 67 14.36 0.48 9.21
C ASP A 67 13.83 1.74 8.52
N GLU A 68 13.82 1.71 7.19
CA GLU A 68 13.26 2.78 6.36
C GLU A 68 12.40 2.16 5.29
N PHE A 69 11.21 2.73 5.05
CA PHE A 69 10.30 2.27 4.01
C PHE A 69 9.45 3.42 3.51
N ALA A 70 9.32 3.52 2.20
CA ALA A 70 8.45 4.50 1.56
C ALA A 70 7.80 3.91 0.31
N VAL A 71 6.58 4.35 0.06
CA VAL A 71 5.91 4.12 -1.23
C VAL A 71 6.00 5.44 -2.00
N VAL A 72 6.40 5.37 -3.26
CA VAL A 72 6.63 6.54 -4.11
C VAL A 72 5.68 6.44 -5.30
N PRO A 73 4.52 7.13 -5.25
CA PRO A 73 3.61 7.15 -6.40
C PRO A 73 4.18 8.06 -7.48
N GLU A 74 4.13 7.61 -8.71
CA GLU A 74 4.71 8.33 -9.86
C GLU A 74 3.65 8.74 -10.88
N LEU A 75 2.71 7.86 -11.20
CA LEU A 75 1.66 8.11 -12.18
C LEU A 75 0.31 7.70 -11.62
N PHE A 76 -0.68 8.57 -11.76
CA PHE A 76 -2.07 8.29 -11.38
C PHE A 76 -2.92 8.19 -12.63
N HIS A 77 -3.59 7.05 -12.81
CA HIS A 77 -4.50 6.81 -13.92
C HIS A 77 -5.94 6.80 -13.39
N ASP A 78 -6.73 7.75 -13.84
CA ASP A 78 -8.11 7.92 -13.40
C ASP A 78 -9.02 7.04 -14.26
N ALA A 79 -9.70 6.08 -13.63
CA ALA A 79 -10.66 5.19 -14.29
C ALA A 79 -12.02 5.26 -13.59
N GLY A 80 -12.46 6.46 -13.21
CA GLY A 80 -13.76 6.69 -12.58
C GLY A 80 -13.71 6.46 -11.08
N ASP A 81 -14.35 5.42 -10.59
CA ASP A 81 -14.30 5.03 -9.17
C ASP A 81 -13.05 4.21 -8.83
N THR A 82 -12.24 3.91 -9.84
CA THR A 82 -10.97 3.17 -9.68
C THR A 82 -9.82 4.08 -10.13
N VAL A 83 -8.75 4.08 -9.36
CA VAL A 83 -7.50 4.79 -9.70
C VAL A 83 -6.38 3.76 -9.69
N VAL A 84 -5.61 3.74 -10.78
CA VAL A 84 -4.43 2.88 -10.89
C VAL A 84 -3.20 3.77 -10.67
N VAL A 85 -2.35 3.41 -9.72
CA VAL A 85 -1.16 4.17 -9.40
C VAL A 85 0.07 3.32 -9.69
N GLU A 86 0.96 3.83 -10.53
CA GLU A 86 2.25 3.21 -10.78
C GLU A 86 3.31 3.94 -9.97
N GLY A 87 4.22 3.19 -9.41
CA GLY A 87 5.30 3.77 -8.61
C GLY A 87 6.29 2.73 -8.14
N ARG A 88 6.88 2.99 -6.99
CA ARG A 88 7.92 2.16 -6.42
C ARG A 88 7.75 2.02 -4.93
N SER A 89 8.15 0.87 -4.39
CA SER A 89 8.38 0.69 -2.95
C SER A 89 9.89 0.66 -2.73
N VAL A 90 10.37 1.50 -1.82
CA VAL A 90 11.81 1.62 -1.54
C VAL A 90 12.04 1.54 -0.05
N GLY A 91 13.20 1.05 0.35
CA GLY A 91 13.51 0.97 1.76
C GLY A 91 14.80 0.21 2.05
N THR A 92 15.07 0.06 3.34
CA THR A 92 16.21 -0.70 3.84
C THR A 92 15.69 -1.61 4.96
N THR A 93 15.93 -2.91 4.83
CA THR A 93 15.51 -3.87 5.84
C THR A 93 16.34 -3.71 7.12
N LYS A 94 15.87 -4.30 8.21
CA LYS A 94 16.61 -4.30 9.48
C LYS A 94 17.96 -5.02 9.38
N GLN A 95 18.12 -5.90 8.37
CA GLN A 95 19.40 -6.55 8.06
C GLN A 95 20.28 -5.72 7.13
N GLY A 96 19.85 -4.53 6.74
CA GLY A 96 20.62 -3.63 5.90
C GLY A 96 20.50 -3.88 4.41
N ARG A 97 19.57 -4.71 3.95
CA ARG A 97 19.36 -4.98 2.53
C ARG A 97 18.43 -3.94 1.92
N ARG A 98 18.72 -3.49 0.72
CA ARG A 98 17.96 -2.46 0.03
C ARG A 98 16.81 -3.05 -0.76
N LEU A 99 15.65 -2.41 -0.66
CA LEU A 99 14.50 -2.67 -1.53
C LEU A 99 14.34 -1.49 -2.50
N ASP A 100 14.15 -1.80 -3.77
CA ASP A 100 13.72 -0.85 -4.79
C ASP A 100 12.89 -1.65 -5.79
N ALA A 101 11.59 -1.66 -5.61
CA ALA A 101 10.68 -2.52 -6.36
C ALA A 101 9.63 -1.69 -7.08
N ALA A 102 9.47 -1.93 -8.38
CA ALA A 102 8.35 -1.39 -9.14
C ALA A 102 7.05 -1.91 -8.55
N ALA A 103 6.03 -1.07 -8.52
CA ALA A 103 4.74 -1.41 -7.95
C ALA A 103 3.61 -0.78 -8.74
N CYS A 104 2.47 -1.42 -8.67
CA CYS A 104 1.22 -0.90 -9.20
C CYS A 104 0.14 -1.15 -8.15
N TRP A 105 -0.55 -0.09 -7.76
CA TRP A 105 -1.62 -0.14 -6.77
C TRP A 105 -2.93 0.23 -7.43
N VAL A 106 -3.95 -0.62 -7.27
CA VAL A 106 -5.28 -0.39 -7.84
C VAL A 106 -6.23 -0.08 -6.68
N TRP A 107 -6.79 1.12 -6.69
CA TRP A 107 -7.66 1.63 -5.64
C TRP A 107 -9.09 1.77 -6.15
N THR A 108 -10.05 1.31 -5.37
CA THR A 108 -11.47 1.55 -5.65
C THR A 108 -12.04 2.36 -4.50
N VAL A 109 -12.73 3.45 -4.83
CA VAL A 109 -13.29 4.40 -3.86
C VAL A 109 -14.79 4.52 -4.11
N ARG A 110 -15.58 4.44 -3.03
CA ARG A 110 -17.03 4.67 -3.05
C ARG A 110 -17.43 5.52 -1.87
N ASP A 111 -18.23 6.54 -2.14
CA ASP A 111 -18.72 7.45 -1.09
C ASP A 111 -17.57 8.04 -0.26
N GLY A 112 -16.46 8.36 -0.92
CA GLY A 112 -15.29 8.97 -0.28
C GLY A 112 -14.43 8.00 0.53
N LEU A 113 -14.73 6.69 0.53
CA LEU A 113 -13.99 5.68 1.27
C LEU A 113 -13.35 4.66 0.33
N VAL A 114 -12.16 4.22 0.69
CA VAL A 114 -11.47 3.13 -0.02
C VAL A 114 -12.18 1.82 0.31
N VAL A 115 -12.72 1.16 -0.70
CA VAL A 115 -13.37 -0.16 -0.55
C VAL A 115 -12.51 -1.30 -1.04
N ALA A 116 -11.48 -1.00 -1.86
CA ALA A 116 -10.55 -2.01 -2.33
C ALA A 116 -9.18 -1.39 -2.61
N ASN A 117 -8.14 -2.14 -2.34
CA ASN A 117 -6.77 -1.83 -2.71
C ASN A 117 -6.09 -3.15 -3.11
N HIS A 118 -5.71 -3.24 -4.37
CA HIS A 118 -5.00 -4.42 -4.88
C HIS A 118 -3.56 -4.03 -5.19
N ASN A 119 -2.61 -4.74 -4.62
CA ASN A 119 -1.20 -4.41 -4.68
C ASN A 119 -0.45 -5.41 -5.57
N TYR A 120 0.26 -4.89 -6.56
CA TYR A 120 1.07 -5.67 -7.48
C TYR A 120 2.50 -5.15 -7.42
N HIS A 121 3.44 -6.04 -7.17
CA HIS A 121 4.84 -5.67 -6.94
C HIS A 121 5.78 -6.52 -7.78
N ASP A 122 6.97 -6.00 -8.03
CA ASP A 122 8.10 -6.82 -8.43
C ASP A 122 8.45 -7.71 -7.23
N THR A 123 7.86 -8.89 -7.16
CA THR A 123 8.01 -9.80 -6.02
C THR A 123 9.40 -10.39 -5.92
N ASP A 124 10.14 -10.48 -7.04
CA ASP A 124 11.53 -10.94 -7.00
C ASP A 124 12.42 -9.95 -6.26
N ALA A 125 12.22 -8.64 -6.48
CA ALA A 125 12.95 -7.61 -5.75
C ALA A 125 12.66 -7.70 -4.25
N TRP A 126 11.40 -7.90 -3.87
CA TRP A 126 11.01 -8.09 -2.48
C TRP A 126 11.65 -9.33 -1.87
N ARG A 127 11.63 -10.44 -2.61
CA ARG A 127 12.22 -11.70 -2.14
C ARG A 127 13.72 -11.53 -1.87
N THR A 128 14.41 -10.87 -2.77
CA THR A 128 15.86 -10.62 -2.63
C THR A 128 16.14 -9.74 -1.41
N ALA A 129 15.36 -8.68 -1.21
CA ALA A 129 15.54 -7.79 -0.06
C ALA A 129 15.25 -8.51 1.27
N LEU A 130 14.26 -9.39 1.31
CA LEU A 130 13.85 -10.07 2.53
C LEU A 130 14.67 -11.32 2.85
N LEU A 131 15.06 -12.07 1.84
CA LEU A 131 15.72 -13.37 2.03
C LEU A 131 17.22 -13.36 1.68
N GLY A 132 17.65 -12.39 0.92
CA GLY A 132 19.05 -12.29 0.49
C GLY A 132 19.39 -13.00 -0.81
#